data_1fb5e1fa99f45f31dcd1f69fca6c7f86
#
_entry.id   1fb5e1fa99f45f31dcd1f69fca6c7f86
#
_cell.length_a   1.000
_cell.length_b   1.000
_cell.length_c   1.000
_cell.angle_alpha   90.00
_cell.angle_beta   90.00
_cell.angle_gamma   90.00
#
_symmetry.space_group_name_H-M   'P 1'
#
loop_
_entity.id
_entity.type
_entity.pdbx_description
1 polymer ?
#
loop_
_entity_poly.entity_id
_entity_poly.type
_entity_poly.pdbx_seq_one_letter_code
_entity_poly.pdbx_strand_id
1 'polypeptide(L)'
;FKKKISKFLKKITLKTFSDHVVLETDEKPKKVLEILDTKLKEVSLVGYGKSINIFKQTGNPKDVVRKFKLSSFSGTHAIGHTRMATESAITTQGSHPYSTSEDECLVHNGSLSNHNNIRRSLKKEGQKFNSENDTEVAAGYISNQISKGENLEETLKNSLKDLDGFYTFIAGTKDGFALLRDEIACKPAVVAETKDYVAVASEFQCMAHLPNVNTAKIFEPKPGIVYHW
;
A
#
# COMPACT_ATOMS: atom_id res chain seq x y z
N PHE A 1 19.68 -10.34 11.58
CA PHE A 1 18.43 -10.97 11.16
C PHE A 1 18.66 -12.42 10.74
N LYS A 2 19.53 -12.70 9.71
CA LYS A 2 19.77 -14.06 9.16
C LYS A 2 20.00 -15.12 10.24
N LYS A 3 20.98 -14.92 11.15
CA LYS A 3 21.28 -15.87 12.24
C LYS A 3 20.09 -16.16 13.17
N LYS A 4 19.20 -15.17 13.36
CA LYS A 4 18.02 -15.35 14.23
C LYS A 4 16.91 -16.10 13.51
N ILE A 5 16.55 -15.69 12.29
CA ILE A 5 15.43 -16.30 11.54
C ILE A 5 15.73 -17.75 11.14
N SER A 6 16.99 -18.09 10.79
CA SER A 6 17.40 -19.45 10.43
C SER A 6 17.26 -20.48 11.56
N LYS A 7 17.05 -20.02 12.81
CA LYS A 7 16.73 -20.93 13.93
C LYS A 7 15.30 -21.47 13.85
N PHE A 8 14.43 -20.76 13.16
CA PHE A 8 12.98 -21.04 13.12
C PHE A 8 12.50 -21.51 11.74
N LEU A 9 13.17 -21.06 10.67
CA LEU A 9 12.83 -21.40 9.28
C LEU A 9 14.03 -22.07 8.61
N LYS A 10 13.79 -23.21 7.97
CA LYS A 10 14.88 -24.04 7.40
C LYS A 10 15.24 -23.68 5.97
N LYS A 11 14.24 -23.42 5.14
CA LYS A 11 14.43 -23.06 3.72
C LYS A 11 14.09 -21.59 3.52
N ILE A 12 15.13 -20.76 3.51
CA ILE A 12 14.98 -19.31 3.33
C ILE A 12 15.99 -18.77 2.34
N THR A 13 15.53 -17.86 1.49
CA THR A 13 16.37 -16.95 0.70
C THR A 13 16.21 -15.55 1.24
N LEU A 14 17.31 -14.82 1.37
CA LEU A 14 17.32 -13.46 1.88
C LEU A 14 17.98 -12.54 0.86
N LYS A 15 17.23 -11.52 0.44
CA LYS A 15 17.76 -10.39 -0.35
C LYS A 15 17.77 -9.17 0.56
N THR A 16 18.94 -8.58 0.77
CA THR A 16 19.11 -7.43 1.67
C THR A 16 19.26 -6.15 0.88
N PHE A 17 18.46 -5.15 1.23
CA PHE A 17 18.45 -3.80 0.67
C PHE A 17 18.63 -2.81 1.82
N SER A 18 19.90 -2.57 2.21
CA SER A 18 20.23 -1.74 3.37
C SER A 18 19.58 -2.26 4.66
N ASP A 19 18.59 -1.57 5.21
CA ASP A 19 17.82 -1.93 6.40
C ASP A 19 16.56 -2.75 6.11
N HIS A 20 16.25 -3.02 4.84
CA HIS A 20 15.16 -3.89 4.42
C HIS A 20 15.68 -5.27 4.00
N VAL A 21 14.88 -6.28 4.30
CA VAL A 21 15.16 -7.67 3.91
C VAL A 21 13.92 -8.25 3.27
N VAL A 22 14.06 -8.76 2.06
CA VAL A 22 13.06 -9.63 1.44
C VAL A 22 13.40 -11.07 1.85
N LEU A 23 12.46 -11.71 2.54
CA LEU A 23 12.54 -13.10 2.97
C LEU A 23 11.65 -13.94 2.06
N GLU A 24 12.26 -14.86 1.31
CA GLU A 24 11.53 -15.87 0.53
C GLU A 24 11.58 -17.21 1.28
N THR A 25 10.44 -17.88 1.39
CA THR A 25 10.30 -19.16 2.09
C THR A 25 9.07 -19.92 1.62
N ASP A 26 9.10 -21.25 1.70
CA ASP A 26 7.95 -22.13 1.40
C ASP A 26 7.01 -22.31 2.61
N GLU A 27 7.33 -21.67 3.74
CA GLU A 27 6.52 -21.78 4.96
C GLU A 27 5.23 -20.97 4.84
N LYS A 28 4.18 -21.46 5.51
CA LYS A 28 2.88 -20.76 5.50
C LYS A 28 3.01 -19.36 6.11
N PRO A 29 2.38 -18.32 5.52
CA PRO A 29 2.44 -16.95 6.03
C PRO A 29 2.14 -16.84 7.52
N LYS A 30 1.08 -17.50 8.02
CA LYS A 30 0.69 -17.50 9.44
C LYS A 30 1.85 -17.89 10.37
N LYS A 31 2.63 -18.92 10.02
CA LYS A 31 3.80 -19.37 10.82
C LYS A 31 4.90 -18.32 10.81
N VAL A 32 5.16 -17.71 9.66
CA VAL A 32 6.20 -16.67 9.54
C VAL A 32 5.81 -15.44 10.36
N LEU A 33 4.56 -14.99 10.23
CA LEU A 33 4.03 -13.85 10.99
C LEU A 33 4.10 -14.10 12.51
N GLU A 34 3.73 -15.29 12.98
CA GLU A 34 3.84 -15.67 14.39
C GLU A 34 5.29 -15.62 14.90
N ILE A 35 6.25 -16.09 14.11
CA ILE A 35 7.68 -16.04 14.45
C ILE A 35 8.15 -14.57 14.53
N LEU A 36 7.78 -13.72 13.58
CA LEU A 36 8.12 -12.31 13.61
C LEU A 36 7.56 -11.65 14.87
N ASP A 37 6.29 -11.84 15.15
CA ASP A 37 5.59 -11.24 16.29
C ASP A 37 6.14 -11.68 17.66
N THR A 38 6.53 -12.97 17.79
CA THR A 38 6.87 -13.52 19.09
C THR A 38 8.38 -13.61 19.35
N LYS A 39 9.19 -13.83 18.30
CA LYS A 39 10.63 -14.13 18.41
C LYS A 39 11.53 -13.03 17.84
N LEU A 40 11.01 -12.18 16.97
CA LEU A 40 11.78 -11.15 16.25
C LEU A 40 11.07 -9.78 16.33
N LYS A 41 10.69 -9.39 17.52
CA LYS A 41 9.93 -8.14 17.80
C LYS A 41 10.64 -6.86 17.34
N GLU A 42 11.94 -6.91 17.14
CA GLU A 42 12.73 -5.81 16.59
C GLU A 42 12.57 -5.63 15.09
N VAL A 43 11.89 -6.56 14.41
CA VAL A 43 11.66 -6.53 12.96
C VAL A 43 10.23 -6.10 12.69
N SER A 44 10.06 -5.06 11.89
CA SER A 44 8.75 -4.62 11.43
C SER A 44 8.43 -5.24 10.09
N LEU A 45 7.27 -5.86 9.96
CA LEU A 45 6.75 -6.33 8.69
C LEU A 45 6.25 -5.13 7.88
N VAL A 46 6.67 -5.04 6.61
CA VAL A 46 6.24 -3.99 5.67
C VAL A 46 5.11 -4.48 4.78
N GLY A 47 5.14 -5.74 4.40
CA GLY A 47 4.14 -6.43 3.59
C GLY A 47 4.55 -7.87 3.35
N TYR A 48 3.65 -8.68 2.86
CA TYR A 48 3.90 -10.07 2.51
C TYR A 48 3.00 -10.54 1.37
N GLY A 49 3.42 -11.57 0.68
CA GLY A 49 2.70 -12.15 -0.45
C GLY A 49 3.63 -12.89 -1.38
N LYS A 50 3.15 -13.19 -2.57
CA LYS A 50 3.90 -13.90 -3.62
C LYS A 50 4.32 -12.99 -4.77
N SER A 51 3.62 -11.86 -4.94
CA SER A 51 3.72 -11.00 -6.13
C SER A 51 4.17 -9.58 -5.79
N ILE A 52 3.71 -8.99 -4.68
CA ILE A 52 3.98 -7.60 -4.34
C ILE A 52 5.26 -7.46 -3.52
N ASN A 53 6.16 -6.57 -3.95
CA ASN A 53 7.29 -6.11 -3.16
C ASN A 53 7.03 -4.67 -2.68
N ILE A 54 7.18 -4.42 -1.39
CA ILE A 54 6.96 -3.11 -0.77
C ILE A 54 8.28 -2.57 -0.21
N PHE A 55 8.62 -1.36 -0.60
CA PHE A 55 9.78 -0.61 -0.11
C PHE A 55 9.32 0.71 0.47
N LYS A 56 9.68 1.00 1.70
CA LYS A 56 9.31 2.22 2.44
C LYS A 56 10.54 2.84 3.04
N GLN A 57 10.65 4.17 2.96
CA GLN A 57 11.75 4.91 3.57
C GLN A 57 11.40 6.38 3.73
N THR A 58 11.98 7.01 4.73
CA THR A 58 12.02 8.46 4.86
C THR A 58 13.16 9.04 4.02
N GLY A 59 12.98 10.27 3.55
CA GLY A 59 14.02 10.99 2.80
C GLY A 59 13.62 11.33 1.37
N ASN A 60 14.58 11.76 0.59
CA ASN A 60 14.35 12.17 -0.80
C ASN A 60 14.02 10.95 -1.67
N PRO A 61 12.97 11.00 -2.53
CA PRO A 61 12.59 9.89 -3.41
C PRO A 61 13.73 9.35 -4.28
N LYS A 62 14.63 10.22 -4.78
CA LYS A 62 15.79 9.79 -5.59
C LYS A 62 16.75 8.90 -4.80
N ASP A 63 16.91 9.17 -3.51
CA ASP A 63 17.77 8.37 -2.64
C ASP A 63 17.10 7.03 -2.29
N VAL A 64 15.78 7.03 -2.13
CA VAL A 64 14.99 5.79 -1.96
C VAL A 64 15.12 4.89 -3.18
N VAL A 65 14.97 5.44 -4.39
CA VAL A 65 15.15 4.69 -5.65
C VAL A 65 16.54 4.06 -5.73
N ARG A 66 17.60 4.82 -5.40
CA ARG A 66 18.98 4.30 -5.40
C ARG A 66 19.21 3.25 -4.32
N LYS A 67 18.74 3.51 -3.10
CA LYS A 67 18.90 2.62 -1.94
C LYS A 67 18.34 1.24 -2.20
N PHE A 68 17.15 1.16 -2.76
CA PHE A 68 16.46 -0.09 -3.03
C PHE A 68 16.68 -0.62 -4.46
N LYS A 69 17.47 0.08 -5.28
CA LYS A 69 17.75 -0.28 -6.67
C LYS A 69 16.45 -0.49 -7.48
N LEU A 70 15.46 0.38 -7.27
CA LEU A 70 14.13 0.22 -7.85
C LEU A 70 14.14 0.14 -9.37
N SER A 71 15.10 0.77 -10.05
CA SER A 71 15.27 0.65 -11.50
C SER A 71 15.59 -0.76 -12.01
N SER A 72 15.95 -1.69 -11.13
CA SER A 72 16.19 -3.10 -11.50
C SER A 72 14.95 -3.99 -11.36
N PHE A 73 13.85 -3.45 -10.85
CA PHE A 73 12.58 -4.17 -10.76
C PHE A 73 11.76 -4.02 -12.04
N SER A 74 11.04 -5.05 -12.37
CA SER A 74 10.04 -5.06 -13.42
C SER A 74 8.75 -5.67 -12.90
N GLY A 75 7.62 -5.22 -13.45
CA GLY A 75 6.30 -5.70 -13.04
C GLY A 75 5.24 -5.16 -13.98
N THR A 76 4.01 -5.59 -13.78
CA THR A 76 2.85 -5.14 -14.55
C THR A 76 2.36 -3.76 -14.10
N HIS A 77 2.49 -3.47 -12.80
CA HIS A 77 2.07 -2.19 -12.23
C HIS A 77 2.92 -1.82 -11.01
N ALA A 78 2.90 -0.55 -10.64
CA ALA A 78 3.56 -0.02 -9.45
C ALA A 78 2.71 1.08 -8.82
N ILE A 79 2.65 1.11 -7.48
CA ILE A 79 2.00 2.15 -6.70
C ILE A 79 3.05 2.84 -5.85
N GLY A 80 2.99 4.15 -5.73
CA GLY A 80 3.95 4.91 -4.94
C GLY A 80 3.32 6.13 -4.27
N HIS A 81 3.99 6.61 -3.23
CA HIS A 81 3.58 7.80 -2.50
C HIS A 81 4.79 8.57 -2.00
N THR A 82 4.80 9.88 -2.26
CA THR A 82 5.78 10.81 -1.71
C THR A 82 5.10 11.67 -0.65
N ARG A 83 4.97 11.13 0.54
CA ARG A 83 4.26 11.78 1.64
C ARG A 83 5.08 12.94 2.23
N MET A 84 4.40 14.06 2.45
CA MET A 84 4.87 15.10 3.35
C MET A 84 4.04 15.00 4.65
N ALA A 85 4.70 14.73 5.77
CA ALA A 85 4.03 14.65 7.05
C ALA A 85 3.76 16.07 7.60
N THR A 86 2.54 16.31 8.06
CA THR A 86 2.15 17.59 8.69
C THR A 86 2.01 17.47 10.19
N GLU A 87 1.46 16.37 10.70
CA GLU A 87 1.11 16.20 12.11
C GLU A 87 1.69 14.94 12.75
N SER A 88 2.14 13.98 11.96
CA SER A 88 2.67 12.71 12.46
C SER A 88 4.17 12.57 12.31
N ALA A 89 4.78 11.74 13.15
CA ALA A 89 6.21 11.47 13.11
C ALA A 89 6.65 10.95 11.73
N ILE A 90 7.78 11.47 11.25
CA ILE A 90 8.41 11.02 10.01
C ILE A 90 9.22 9.76 10.30
N THR A 91 8.61 8.60 10.06
CA THR A 91 9.22 7.29 10.29
C THR A 91 8.99 6.36 9.10
N THR A 92 9.83 5.34 8.98
CA THR A 92 9.64 4.31 7.94
C THR A 92 8.31 3.60 8.10
N GLN A 93 7.89 3.27 9.33
CA GLN A 93 6.57 2.66 9.58
C GLN A 93 5.42 3.60 9.19
N GLY A 94 5.55 4.90 9.46
CA GLY A 94 4.58 5.92 9.09
C GLY A 94 4.52 6.25 7.60
N SER A 95 5.38 5.66 6.76
CA SER A 95 5.41 5.90 5.31
C SER A 95 4.44 4.98 4.57
N HIS A 96 3.95 5.43 3.41
CA HIS A 96 3.17 4.61 2.47
C HIS A 96 4.08 3.72 1.60
N PRO A 97 3.52 2.67 0.98
CA PRO A 97 2.15 2.15 1.15
C PRO A 97 1.97 1.37 2.44
N TYR A 98 0.71 1.06 2.78
CA TYR A 98 0.35 0.14 3.85
C TYR A 98 -0.18 -1.17 3.29
N SER A 99 0.22 -2.28 3.91
CA SER A 99 -0.21 -3.64 3.57
C SER A 99 -0.57 -4.36 4.86
N THR A 100 -1.75 -4.94 4.92
CA THR A 100 -2.28 -5.63 6.09
C THR A 100 -2.69 -7.07 5.78
N SER A 101 -2.64 -7.47 4.51
CA SER A 101 -2.88 -8.83 4.04
C SER A 101 -1.93 -9.26 2.91
N GLU A 102 -2.11 -10.47 2.40
CA GLU A 102 -1.28 -11.07 1.35
C GLU A 102 -1.54 -10.37 0.00
N ASP A 103 -0.46 -9.90 -0.65
CA ASP A 103 -0.49 -9.28 -1.98
C ASP A 103 -1.44 -8.08 -2.14
N GLU A 104 -1.65 -7.32 -1.07
CA GLU A 104 -2.43 -6.10 -1.08
C GLU A 104 -1.65 -4.91 -0.53
N CYS A 105 -1.86 -3.73 -1.08
CA CYS A 105 -1.33 -2.48 -0.52
C CYS A 105 -2.23 -1.29 -0.85
N LEU A 106 -2.14 -0.26 0.00
CA LEU A 106 -2.91 0.97 -0.12
C LEU A 106 -2.02 2.19 0.00
N VAL A 107 -2.22 3.16 -0.88
CA VAL A 107 -1.77 4.54 -0.68
C VAL A 107 -2.97 5.46 -0.56
N HIS A 108 -2.82 6.52 0.22
CA HIS A 108 -3.89 7.42 0.62
C HIS A 108 -3.39 8.87 0.59
N ASN A 109 -4.17 9.73 -0.02
CA ASN A 109 -4.05 11.17 0.12
C ASN A 109 -5.35 11.71 0.73
N GLY A 110 -5.29 12.23 1.96
CA GLY A 110 -6.46 12.69 2.68
C GLY A 110 -6.36 12.53 4.19
N SER A 111 -7.50 12.42 4.85
CA SER A 111 -7.63 12.16 6.28
C SER A 111 -8.95 11.45 6.57
N LEU A 112 -8.89 10.44 7.44
CA LEU A 112 -10.06 9.69 7.91
C LEU A 112 -10.41 10.13 9.34
N SER A 113 -11.57 10.75 9.53
CA SER A 113 -12.00 11.27 10.82
C SER A 113 -12.40 10.16 11.79
N ASN A 114 -12.99 9.07 11.29
CA ASN A 114 -13.46 7.96 12.12
C ASN A 114 -12.46 6.81 12.27
N HIS A 115 -11.20 6.96 11.83
CA HIS A 115 -10.19 5.89 11.81
C HIS A 115 -9.99 5.21 13.17
N ASN A 116 -10.11 5.95 14.29
CA ASN A 116 -9.96 5.36 15.61
C ASN A 116 -11.12 4.41 15.98
N ASN A 117 -12.34 4.70 15.52
CA ASN A 117 -13.49 3.81 15.73
C ASN A 117 -13.32 2.52 14.90
N ILE A 118 -12.97 2.67 13.65
CA ILE A 118 -12.70 1.55 12.73
C ILE A 118 -11.56 0.68 13.28
N ARG A 119 -10.45 1.30 13.72
CA ARG A 119 -9.32 0.60 14.37
C ARG A 119 -9.77 -0.27 15.54
N ARG A 120 -10.62 0.28 16.42
CA ARG A 120 -11.14 -0.47 17.57
C ARG A 120 -11.99 -1.66 17.16
N SER A 121 -12.82 -1.50 16.14
CA SER A 121 -13.64 -2.59 15.58
C SER A 121 -12.77 -3.69 14.98
N LEU A 122 -11.84 -3.33 14.12
CA LEU A 122 -10.95 -4.28 13.46
C LEU A 122 -10.02 -5.01 14.45
N LYS A 123 -9.57 -4.34 15.52
CA LYS A 123 -8.81 -5.00 16.60
C LYS A 123 -9.64 -6.08 17.31
N LYS A 124 -10.95 -5.89 17.51
CA LYS A 124 -11.83 -6.91 18.08
C LYS A 124 -11.98 -8.13 17.16
N GLU A 125 -11.84 -7.93 15.85
CA GLU A 125 -11.84 -8.98 14.82
C GLU A 125 -10.43 -9.62 14.63
N GLY A 126 -9.44 -9.20 15.44
CA GLY A 126 -8.10 -9.80 15.46
C GLY A 126 -7.07 -9.08 14.57
N GLN A 127 -7.44 -7.97 13.92
CA GLN A 127 -6.52 -7.20 13.11
C GLN A 127 -5.46 -6.51 13.98
N LYS A 128 -4.20 -6.53 13.54
CA LYS A 128 -3.08 -5.86 14.19
C LYS A 128 -2.69 -4.61 13.42
N PHE A 129 -2.24 -3.59 14.13
CA PHE A 129 -1.76 -2.33 13.59
C PHE A 129 -0.39 -1.99 14.19
N ASN A 130 0.52 -1.54 13.35
CA ASN A 130 1.90 -1.23 13.70
C ASN A 130 2.19 0.28 13.76
N SER A 131 1.24 1.11 13.37
CA SER A 131 1.33 2.57 13.40
C SER A 131 0.01 3.20 13.85
N GLU A 132 0.05 4.48 14.17
CA GLU A 132 -1.16 5.27 14.44
C GLU A 132 -1.72 5.92 13.16
N ASN A 133 -1.18 5.59 11.99
CA ASN A 133 -1.62 6.17 10.73
C ASN A 133 -3.02 5.69 10.34
N ASP A 134 -3.85 6.60 9.86
CA ASP A 134 -5.21 6.34 9.39
C ASP A 134 -5.24 5.46 8.13
N THR A 135 -4.23 5.58 7.27
CA THR A 135 -4.12 4.73 6.07
C THR A 135 -3.92 3.26 6.40
N GLU A 136 -3.20 2.94 7.50
CA GLU A 136 -3.09 1.55 7.94
C GLU A 136 -4.45 1.00 8.36
N VAL A 137 -5.30 1.84 8.93
CA VAL A 137 -6.67 1.47 9.29
C VAL A 137 -7.52 1.23 8.04
N ALA A 138 -7.41 2.10 7.04
CA ALA A 138 -8.10 1.90 5.76
C ALA A 138 -7.62 0.62 5.06
N ALA A 139 -6.32 0.34 5.04
CA ALA A 139 -5.79 -0.91 4.51
C ALA A 139 -6.35 -2.12 5.28
N GLY A 140 -6.40 -2.04 6.62
CA GLY A 140 -7.00 -3.07 7.46
C GLY A 140 -8.48 -3.29 7.20
N TYR A 141 -9.24 -2.22 6.96
CA TYR A 141 -10.64 -2.30 6.55
C TYR A 141 -10.78 -3.05 5.22
N ILE A 142 -10.02 -2.65 4.20
CA ILE A 142 -10.05 -3.30 2.87
C ILE A 142 -9.72 -4.78 2.99
N SER A 143 -8.62 -5.14 3.64
CA SER A 143 -8.20 -6.52 3.85
C SER A 143 -9.26 -7.34 4.61
N ASN A 144 -9.91 -6.74 5.60
CA ASN A 144 -10.95 -7.40 6.37
C ASN A 144 -12.18 -7.72 5.51
N GLN A 145 -12.66 -6.79 4.71
CA GLN A 145 -13.82 -7.00 3.84
C GLN A 145 -13.53 -8.03 2.74
N ILE A 146 -12.35 -7.96 2.12
CA ILE A 146 -11.91 -8.98 1.15
C ILE A 146 -11.84 -10.36 1.81
N SER A 147 -11.35 -10.47 3.04
CA SER A 147 -11.33 -11.73 3.79
C SER A 147 -12.71 -12.32 4.07
N LYS A 148 -13.74 -11.47 4.08
CA LYS A 148 -15.17 -11.87 4.23
C LYS A 148 -15.82 -12.23 2.90
N GLY A 149 -15.10 -12.13 1.79
CA GLY A 149 -15.54 -12.55 0.47
C GLY A 149 -15.95 -11.43 -0.47
N GLU A 150 -15.80 -10.15 -0.09
CA GLU A 150 -15.98 -9.04 -1.01
C GLU A 150 -14.82 -8.97 -2.02
N ASN A 151 -15.09 -8.52 -3.24
CA ASN A 151 -14.03 -8.15 -4.17
C ASN A 151 -13.55 -6.70 -3.91
N LEU A 152 -12.42 -6.32 -4.50
CA LEU A 152 -11.81 -4.99 -4.28
C LEU A 152 -12.76 -3.85 -4.66
N GLU A 153 -13.49 -3.98 -5.76
CA GLU A 153 -14.42 -2.93 -6.24
C GLU A 153 -15.58 -2.72 -5.25
N GLU A 154 -16.20 -3.80 -4.79
CA GLU A 154 -17.27 -3.77 -3.79
C GLU A 154 -16.77 -3.18 -2.47
N THR A 155 -15.61 -3.63 -2.01
CA THR A 155 -14.97 -3.12 -0.79
C THR A 155 -14.72 -1.61 -0.87
N LEU A 156 -14.18 -1.13 -1.99
CA LEU A 156 -13.96 0.31 -2.19
C LEU A 156 -15.28 1.09 -2.26
N LYS A 157 -16.33 0.55 -2.90
CA LYS A 157 -17.68 1.18 -2.88
C LYS A 157 -18.26 1.24 -1.46
N ASN A 158 -18.11 0.17 -0.68
CA ASN A 158 -18.60 0.13 0.69
C ASN A 158 -17.81 1.07 1.61
N SER A 159 -16.52 1.29 1.31
CA SER A 159 -15.69 2.24 2.07
C SER A 159 -16.26 3.67 2.07
N LEU A 160 -17.00 4.08 1.02
CA LEU A 160 -17.67 5.39 0.96
C LEU A 160 -18.72 5.59 2.06
N LYS A 161 -19.30 4.51 2.58
CA LYS A 161 -20.29 4.53 3.66
C LYS A 161 -19.66 4.37 5.05
N ASP A 162 -18.61 3.56 5.12
CA ASP A 162 -18.04 3.11 6.39
C ASP A 162 -16.87 3.99 6.86
N LEU A 163 -16.11 4.57 5.92
CA LEU A 163 -14.98 5.45 6.21
C LEU A 163 -15.40 6.91 6.05
N ASP A 164 -15.36 7.64 7.16
CA ASP A 164 -15.67 9.07 7.18
C ASP A 164 -14.40 9.90 7.01
N GLY A 165 -14.46 10.93 6.18
CA GLY A 165 -13.33 11.81 5.89
C GLY A 165 -13.32 12.28 4.44
N PHE A 166 -12.14 12.66 3.98
CA PHE A 166 -11.90 13.04 2.59
C PHE A 166 -10.62 12.35 2.11
N TYR A 167 -10.69 11.67 0.98
CA TYR A 167 -9.59 10.82 0.55
C TYR A 167 -9.57 10.52 -0.95
N THR A 168 -8.38 10.28 -1.44
CA THR A 168 -8.12 9.57 -2.69
C THR A 168 -7.30 8.32 -2.34
N PHE A 169 -7.85 7.15 -2.66
CA PHE A 169 -7.20 5.86 -2.49
C PHE A 169 -6.69 5.33 -3.81
N ILE A 170 -5.48 4.74 -3.78
CA ILE A 170 -5.04 3.78 -4.80
C ILE A 170 -4.72 2.49 -4.06
N ALA A 171 -5.50 1.45 -4.35
CA ALA A 171 -5.33 0.12 -3.79
C ALA A 171 -4.72 -0.80 -4.85
N GLY A 172 -3.64 -1.49 -4.51
CA GLY A 172 -2.96 -2.45 -5.37
C GLY A 172 -3.14 -3.87 -4.89
N THR A 173 -3.34 -4.78 -5.82
CA THR A 173 -3.37 -6.23 -5.61
C THR A 173 -2.42 -6.90 -6.58
N LYS A 174 -2.31 -8.22 -6.52
CA LYS A 174 -1.52 -8.99 -7.50
C LYS A 174 -2.07 -8.91 -8.94
N ASP A 175 -3.34 -8.59 -9.10
CA ASP A 175 -4.05 -8.63 -10.39
C ASP A 175 -4.19 -7.25 -11.05
N GLY A 176 -3.84 -6.17 -10.32
CA GLY A 176 -3.95 -4.81 -10.81
C GLY A 176 -4.10 -3.78 -9.69
N PHE A 177 -4.65 -2.64 -10.01
CA PHE A 177 -4.91 -1.58 -9.02
C PHE A 177 -6.25 -0.90 -9.27
N ALA A 178 -6.79 -0.31 -8.20
CA ALA A 178 -8.02 0.45 -8.25
C ALA A 178 -7.83 1.85 -7.66
N LEU A 179 -8.58 2.80 -8.18
CA LEU A 179 -8.62 4.20 -7.75
C LEU A 179 -10.03 4.54 -7.28
N LEU A 180 -10.12 5.18 -6.12
CA LEU A 180 -11.34 5.78 -5.61
C LEU A 180 -11.07 7.17 -5.04
N ARG A 181 -11.90 8.14 -5.41
CA ARG A 181 -12.04 9.41 -4.69
C ARG A 181 -13.32 9.38 -3.87
N ASP A 182 -13.28 9.93 -2.66
CA ASP A 182 -14.51 10.15 -1.88
C ASP A 182 -15.52 11.04 -2.61
N GLU A 183 -16.73 11.17 -2.07
CA GLU A 183 -17.80 11.94 -2.71
C GLU A 183 -17.53 13.45 -2.75
N ILE A 184 -16.72 13.98 -1.83
CA ILE A 184 -16.30 15.39 -1.79
C ILE A 184 -15.20 15.65 -2.83
N ALA A 185 -14.33 14.65 -3.04
CA ALA A 185 -13.23 14.67 -3.99
C ALA A 185 -12.30 15.89 -3.91
N CYS A 186 -12.07 16.42 -2.71
CA CYS A 186 -11.18 17.56 -2.52
C CYS A 186 -9.68 17.21 -2.69
N LYS A 187 -9.33 15.92 -2.62
CA LYS A 187 -7.98 15.47 -2.94
C LYS A 187 -7.86 15.14 -4.42
N PRO A 188 -6.88 15.75 -5.10
CA PRO A 188 -6.80 15.65 -6.55
C PRO A 188 -6.35 14.25 -7.00
N ALA A 189 -6.81 13.88 -8.18
CA ALA A 189 -6.30 12.78 -8.97
C ALA A 189 -6.50 13.07 -10.45
N VAL A 190 -5.57 12.66 -11.27
CA VAL A 190 -5.64 12.71 -12.72
C VAL A 190 -5.19 11.37 -13.29
N VAL A 191 -5.90 10.94 -14.33
CA VAL A 191 -5.66 9.67 -15.04
C VAL A 191 -5.21 9.99 -16.46
N ALA A 192 -4.20 9.29 -16.94
CA ALA A 192 -3.78 9.28 -18.33
C ALA A 192 -3.83 7.85 -18.86
N GLU A 193 -4.74 7.60 -19.80
CA GLU A 193 -4.91 6.30 -20.47
C GLU A 193 -4.34 6.35 -21.87
N THR A 194 -3.44 5.44 -22.18
CA THR A 194 -2.92 5.17 -23.51
C THR A 194 -3.27 3.73 -23.91
N LYS A 195 -2.93 3.34 -25.12
CA LYS A 195 -3.05 1.94 -25.55
C LYS A 195 -2.07 0.99 -24.83
N ASP A 196 -1.00 1.53 -24.26
CA ASP A 196 0.13 0.77 -23.73
C ASP A 196 0.15 0.77 -22.19
N TYR A 197 -0.42 1.81 -21.55
CA TYR A 197 -0.43 1.92 -20.08
C TYR A 197 -1.54 2.84 -19.57
N VAL A 198 -1.83 2.70 -18.29
CA VAL A 198 -2.59 3.66 -17.48
C VAL A 198 -1.68 4.24 -16.42
N ALA A 199 -1.71 5.55 -16.26
CA ALA A 199 -1.01 6.25 -15.20
C ALA A 199 -2.00 7.08 -14.37
N VAL A 200 -1.83 7.05 -13.05
CA VAL A 200 -2.62 7.84 -12.10
C VAL A 200 -1.66 8.63 -11.22
N ALA A 201 -1.94 9.91 -11.04
CA ALA A 201 -1.15 10.75 -10.12
C ALA A 201 -2.05 11.81 -9.47
N SER A 202 -1.55 12.44 -8.41
CA SER A 202 -2.22 13.61 -7.81
C SER A 202 -2.25 14.81 -8.78
N GLU A 203 -1.21 14.95 -9.62
CA GLU A 203 -1.08 16.05 -10.57
C GLU A 203 -0.53 15.55 -11.91
N PHE A 204 -0.99 16.13 -13.01
CA PHE A 204 -0.51 15.78 -14.35
C PHE A 204 1.01 15.96 -14.53
N GLN A 205 1.59 16.94 -13.86
CA GLN A 205 3.03 17.19 -13.93
C GLN A 205 3.86 15.94 -13.54
N CYS A 206 3.37 15.10 -12.65
CA CYS A 206 4.04 13.86 -12.26
C CYS A 206 4.14 12.86 -13.42
N MET A 207 3.25 12.95 -14.41
CA MET A 207 3.15 12.05 -15.55
C MET A 207 3.67 12.66 -16.86
N ALA A 208 3.99 13.95 -16.87
CA ALA A 208 4.34 14.71 -18.09
C ALA A 208 5.55 14.13 -18.87
N HIS A 209 6.39 13.34 -18.21
CA HIS A 209 7.57 12.72 -18.80
C HIS A 209 7.36 11.26 -19.25
N LEU A 210 6.15 10.73 -19.06
CA LEU A 210 5.87 9.36 -19.51
C LEU A 210 5.82 9.28 -21.04
N PRO A 211 6.25 8.14 -21.63
CA PRO A 211 6.21 7.95 -23.06
C PRO A 211 4.80 8.14 -23.63
N ASN A 212 4.68 8.92 -24.71
CA ASN A 212 3.41 9.13 -25.43
C ASN A 212 2.25 9.72 -24.60
N VAL A 213 2.53 10.36 -23.44
CA VAL A 213 1.49 10.95 -22.59
C VAL A 213 0.68 12.05 -23.29
N ASN A 214 1.26 12.71 -24.28
CA ASN A 214 0.58 13.71 -25.12
C ASN A 214 -0.52 13.14 -26.02
N THR A 215 -0.56 11.82 -26.20
CA THR A 215 -1.62 11.10 -26.93
C THR A 215 -2.61 10.40 -26.01
N ALA A 216 -2.40 10.51 -24.69
CA ALA A 216 -3.25 9.87 -23.70
C ALA A 216 -4.62 10.56 -23.63
N LYS A 217 -5.65 9.77 -23.32
CA LYS A 217 -6.91 10.29 -22.82
C LYS A 217 -6.71 10.72 -21.37
N ILE A 218 -6.72 12.02 -21.14
CA ILE A 218 -6.52 12.61 -19.81
C ILE A 218 -7.87 13.02 -19.22
N PHE A 219 -8.13 12.61 -17.97
CA PHE A 219 -9.34 12.98 -17.26
C PHE A 219 -9.16 12.96 -15.74
N GLU A 220 -10.00 13.72 -15.04
CA GLU A 220 -10.16 13.59 -13.60
C GLU A 220 -11.18 12.50 -13.30
N PRO A 221 -10.86 11.53 -12.41
CA PRO A 221 -11.81 10.50 -12.00
C PRO A 221 -12.98 11.12 -11.24
N LYS A 222 -14.19 10.69 -11.57
CA LYS A 222 -15.42 11.19 -10.93
C LYS A 222 -15.45 10.79 -9.45
N PRO A 223 -15.98 11.69 -8.58
CA PRO A 223 -16.20 11.37 -7.16
C PRO A 223 -17.08 10.14 -6.99
N GLY A 224 -16.81 9.32 -5.97
CA GLY A 224 -17.62 8.16 -5.61
C GLY A 224 -17.58 6.99 -6.63
N ILE A 225 -16.79 7.10 -7.69
CA ILE A 225 -16.67 6.04 -8.71
C ILE A 225 -15.35 5.30 -8.54
N VAL A 226 -15.43 3.97 -8.49
CA VAL A 226 -14.25 3.09 -8.50
C VAL A 226 -13.81 2.88 -9.95
N TYR A 227 -12.54 3.13 -10.21
CA TYR A 227 -11.85 2.79 -11.45
C TYR A 227 -10.87 1.66 -11.16
N HIS A 228 -10.74 0.69 -12.07
CA HIS A 228 -9.78 -0.41 -11.90
C HIS A 228 -9.16 -0.83 -13.22
N TRP A 229 -7.93 -1.28 -13.18
CA TRP A 229 -7.13 -1.71 -14.32
C TRP A 229 -6.28 -2.95 -13.99
#